data_3cfe43bbcd0590024a2793a1dbc85e4d
#
_entry.id   3cfe43bbcd0590024a2793a1dbc85e4d
#
_cell.length_a   1.000
_cell.length_b   1.000
_cell.length_c   1.000
_cell.angle_alpha   90.00
_cell.angle_beta   90.00
_cell.angle_gamma   90.00
#
_symmetry.space_group_name_H-M   'P 1'
#
loop_
_entity.id
_entity.type
_entity.pdbx_description
1 polymer ?
#
loop_
_entity_poly.entity_id
_entity_poly.type
_entity_poly.pdbx_seq_one_letter_code
_entity_poly.pdbx_strand_id
1 'polypeptide(L)'
;MIKLSSLKNITNKNLVIRVDMNTPIKEGDVQDLTRIKACLPTIRHALDQGAKILLVSHLGRPTEGLYEEIFSLKPVAKAASEVFGQEVELIKSIEDSSIFHGNSSIQLLENIRFFDGEKANTKELGDKLGNLGDLYVFDAFGTSHREQASTHSSIIYANAACSGILLEQEINVLTKALNNTQKPYTAIIGGAKVSTKLELIKNINSKADHVIVGGGIANTFIKAAGYEVGQSLIEESMVAIAKELLDKGKVILPEKVITSETFEGKNISERGISDVGINEMILDQLVSEKIKDIVLGSKTILWNGPLGVFENDYFSKGTEELSKEIAKSNGFSIAGGGETLSAINKFIN
;
A
#
# COMPACT_ATOMS: atom_id res chain seq x y z
N MET A 1 -16.75 -10.10 -8.82
CA MET A 1 -15.38 -10.22 -9.34
C MET A 1 -15.15 -11.67 -9.72
N ILE A 2 -14.74 -11.92 -10.97
CA ILE A 2 -14.35 -13.26 -11.44
C ILE A 2 -13.00 -13.60 -10.80
N LYS A 3 -12.82 -14.82 -10.33
CA LYS A 3 -11.63 -15.28 -9.60
C LYS A 3 -10.90 -16.32 -10.43
N LEU A 4 -9.57 -16.20 -10.54
CA LEU A 4 -8.75 -17.20 -11.24
C LEU A 4 -8.94 -18.59 -10.66
N SER A 5 -9.01 -18.68 -9.32
CA SER A 5 -9.22 -19.96 -8.60
C SER A 5 -10.53 -20.67 -8.95
N SER A 6 -11.52 -19.95 -9.47
CA SER A 6 -12.83 -20.50 -9.86
C SER A 6 -12.96 -20.86 -11.34
N LEU A 7 -11.99 -20.48 -12.17
CA LEU A 7 -12.00 -20.78 -13.59
C LEU A 7 -11.63 -22.25 -13.83
N LYS A 8 -12.53 -22.97 -14.45
CA LYS A 8 -12.40 -24.44 -14.66
C LYS A 8 -11.51 -24.83 -15.84
N ASN A 9 -11.16 -23.88 -16.72
CA ASN A 9 -10.41 -24.22 -17.92
C ASN A 9 -9.51 -23.06 -18.36
N ILE A 10 -8.30 -23.04 -17.80
CA ILE A 10 -7.20 -22.18 -18.27
C ILE A 10 -6.08 -23.02 -18.91
N THR A 11 -6.35 -24.28 -19.20
CA THR A 11 -5.39 -25.22 -19.80
C THR A 11 -4.90 -24.69 -21.14
N ASN A 12 -3.58 -24.63 -21.30
CA ASN A 12 -2.90 -24.13 -22.51
C ASN A 12 -3.29 -22.70 -22.90
N LYS A 13 -3.78 -21.89 -21.94
CA LYS A 13 -4.10 -20.49 -22.18
C LYS A 13 -2.89 -19.57 -21.98
N ASN A 14 -2.87 -18.47 -22.70
CA ASN A 14 -1.91 -17.39 -22.56
C ASN A 14 -2.44 -16.37 -21.54
N LEU A 15 -1.79 -16.24 -20.41
CA LEU A 15 -2.21 -15.34 -19.32
C LEU A 15 -1.30 -14.13 -19.25
N VAL A 16 -1.87 -12.94 -19.27
CA VAL A 16 -1.17 -11.71 -18.89
C VAL A 16 -1.47 -11.43 -17.43
N ILE A 17 -0.47 -11.49 -16.56
CA ILE A 17 -0.66 -11.35 -15.11
C ILE A 17 0.00 -10.07 -14.62
N ARG A 18 -0.80 -9.10 -14.15
CA ARG A 18 -0.31 -7.88 -13.50
C ARG A 18 0.02 -8.15 -12.05
N VAL A 19 1.29 -8.16 -11.73
CA VAL A 19 1.85 -8.40 -10.39
C VAL A 19 2.55 -7.17 -9.82
N ASP A 20 2.77 -7.11 -8.51
CA ASP A 20 3.59 -6.08 -7.88
C ASP A 20 4.94 -6.65 -7.43
N MET A 21 5.95 -6.50 -8.29
CA MET A 21 7.34 -6.87 -8.01
C MET A 21 8.23 -5.64 -7.83
N ASN A 22 7.67 -4.50 -7.39
CA ASN A 22 8.42 -3.29 -7.13
C ASN A 22 9.22 -3.43 -5.81
N THR A 23 10.43 -3.92 -5.92
CA THR A 23 11.32 -4.26 -4.81
C THR A 23 12.60 -3.42 -4.83
N PRO A 24 13.24 -3.14 -3.68
CA PRO A 24 14.52 -2.43 -3.65
C PRO A 24 15.61 -3.21 -4.38
N ILE A 25 16.36 -2.51 -5.24
CA ILE A 25 17.54 -3.04 -5.92
C ILE A 25 18.76 -2.27 -5.45
N LYS A 26 19.83 -2.98 -5.08
CA LYS A 26 21.11 -2.41 -4.73
C LYS A 26 22.23 -3.19 -5.44
N GLU A 27 23.11 -2.48 -6.13
CA GLU A 27 24.26 -3.06 -6.86
C GLU A 27 23.85 -4.16 -7.87
N GLY A 28 22.65 -4.02 -8.47
CA GLY A 28 22.12 -4.96 -9.45
C GLY A 28 21.43 -6.20 -8.85
N ASP A 29 21.31 -6.31 -7.53
CA ASP A 29 20.65 -7.43 -6.87
C ASP A 29 19.40 -6.97 -6.09
N VAL A 30 18.35 -7.80 -6.13
CA VAL A 30 17.11 -7.61 -5.37
C VAL A 30 17.39 -7.80 -3.88
N GLN A 31 17.01 -6.81 -3.06
CA GLN A 31 17.25 -6.83 -1.61
C GLN A 31 16.12 -7.49 -0.82
N ASP A 32 14.90 -7.54 -1.36
CA ASP A 32 13.73 -8.13 -0.70
C ASP A 32 12.93 -8.97 -1.68
N LEU A 33 12.82 -10.26 -1.40
CA LEU A 33 12.11 -11.24 -2.22
C LEU A 33 10.62 -11.38 -1.84
N THR A 34 10.14 -10.67 -0.83
CA THR A 34 8.78 -10.84 -0.27
C THR A 34 7.71 -10.68 -1.33
N ARG A 35 7.79 -9.64 -2.16
CA ARG A 35 6.80 -9.38 -3.22
C ARG A 35 6.86 -10.41 -4.34
N ILE A 36 8.05 -10.89 -4.71
CA ILE A 36 8.23 -11.94 -5.72
C ILE A 36 7.63 -13.26 -5.20
N LYS A 37 7.92 -13.62 -3.95
CA LYS A 37 7.37 -14.83 -3.30
C LYS A 37 5.84 -14.77 -3.17
N ALA A 38 5.28 -13.58 -2.93
CA ALA A 38 3.83 -13.40 -2.81
C ALA A 38 3.07 -13.74 -4.10
N CYS A 39 3.71 -13.63 -5.28
CA CYS A 39 3.11 -13.99 -6.57
C CYS A 39 3.03 -15.52 -6.81
N LEU A 40 3.79 -16.33 -6.04
CA LEU A 40 3.88 -17.80 -6.27
C LEU A 40 2.54 -18.53 -6.36
N PRO A 41 1.53 -18.28 -5.50
CA PRO A 41 0.27 -19.00 -5.56
C PRO A 41 -0.43 -18.87 -6.92
N THR A 42 -0.46 -17.67 -7.47
CA THR A 42 -1.09 -17.37 -8.77
C THR A 42 -0.31 -18.00 -9.92
N ILE A 43 1.02 -17.86 -9.89
CA ILE A 43 1.91 -18.40 -10.93
C ILE A 43 1.85 -19.93 -10.95
N ARG A 44 1.98 -20.58 -9.80
CA ARG A 44 1.89 -22.05 -9.71
C ARG A 44 0.54 -22.57 -10.20
N HIS A 45 -0.56 -21.95 -9.77
CA HIS A 45 -1.89 -22.33 -10.21
C HIS A 45 -2.03 -22.28 -11.74
N ALA A 46 -1.47 -21.25 -12.38
CA ALA A 46 -1.49 -21.13 -13.84
C ALA A 46 -0.61 -22.20 -14.52
N LEU A 47 0.60 -22.42 -14.03
CA LEU A 47 1.55 -23.40 -14.58
C LEU A 47 1.06 -24.83 -14.40
N ASP A 48 0.47 -25.19 -13.26
CA ASP A 48 -0.09 -26.51 -12.98
C ASP A 48 -1.21 -26.89 -13.96
N GLN A 49 -1.82 -25.89 -14.60
CA GLN A 49 -2.80 -26.07 -15.66
C GLN A 49 -2.21 -25.94 -17.07
N GLY A 50 -0.89 -25.84 -17.21
CA GLY A 50 -0.22 -25.75 -18.49
C GLY A 50 -0.35 -24.40 -19.20
N ALA A 51 -0.71 -23.32 -18.48
CA ALA A 51 -0.80 -22.00 -19.05
C ALA A 51 0.61 -21.41 -19.31
N LYS A 52 0.72 -20.57 -20.34
CA LYS A 52 1.87 -19.67 -20.54
C LYS A 52 1.61 -18.32 -19.90
N ILE A 53 2.64 -17.71 -19.33
CA ILE A 53 2.50 -16.53 -18.49
C ILE A 53 3.37 -15.39 -19.02
N LEU A 54 2.76 -14.23 -19.23
CA LEU A 54 3.46 -12.95 -19.33
C LEU A 54 3.19 -12.15 -18.06
N LEU A 55 4.21 -11.95 -17.26
CA LEU A 55 4.16 -11.07 -16.09
C LEU A 55 4.31 -9.62 -16.49
N VAL A 56 3.51 -8.74 -15.91
CA VAL A 56 3.59 -7.29 -16.08
C VAL A 56 3.77 -6.66 -14.71
N SER A 57 4.86 -5.94 -14.52
CA SER A 57 5.15 -5.24 -13.26
C SER A 57 5.74 -3.85 -13.50
N HIS A 58 5.81 -3.05 -12.43
CA HIS A 58 6.52 -1.79 -12.45
C HIS A 58 7.70 -1.83 -11.46
N LEU A 59 8.69 -0.96 -11.68
CA LEU A 59 9.80 -0.72 -10.78
C LEU A 59 10.11 0.77 -10.70
N GLY A 60 10.19 1.31 -9.49
CA GLY A 60 10.55 2.71 -9.25
C GLY A 60 9.63 3.73 -9.93
N ARG A 61 10.21 4.87 -10.32
CA ARG A 61 9.48 5.97 -10.97
C ARG A 61 10.29 6.53 -12.15
N PRO A 62 10.46 5.75 -13.21
CA PRO A 62 11.16 6.21 -14.40
C PRO A 62 10.40 7.30 -15.14
N THR A 63 11.08 7.92 -16.09
CA THR A 63 10.47 8.79 -17.10
C THR A 63 9.76 7.93 -18.14
N GLU A 64 8.47 8.17 -18.35
CA GLU A 64 7.66 7.46 -19.35
C GLU A 64 8.22 7.71 -20.76
N GLY A 65 8.25 6.68 -21.60
CA GLY A 65 8.84 6.73 -22.94
C GLY A 65 10.37 6.60 -22.98
N LEU A 66 11.05 6.57 -21.83
CA LEU A 66 12.51 6.45 -21.78
C LEU A 66 12.93 5.18 -21.03
N TYR A 67 13.86 4.44 -21.63
CA TYR A 67 14.52 3.33 -20.95
C TYR A 67 15.61 3.86 -20.02
N GLU A 68 15.50 3.50 -18.73
CA GLU A 68 16.47 3.83 -17.68
C GLU A 68 16.95 2.53 -17.03
N GLU A 69 18.22 2.14 -17.24
CA GLU A 69 18.80 0.86 -16.76
C GLU A 69 18.57 0.62 -15.26
N ILE A 70 18.61 1.67 -14.44
CA ILE A 70 18.38 1.58 -12.99
C ILE A 70 16.96 1.12 -12.62
N PHE A 71 16.00 1.25 -13.53
CA PHE A 71 14.63 0.82 -13.37
C PHE A 71 14.27 -0.40 -14.24
N SER A 72 15.28 -1.04 -14.86
CA SER A 72 15.06 -2.30 -15.59
C SER A 72 14.64 -3.43 -14.66
N LEU A 73 13.68 -4.24 -15.09
CA LEU A 73 13.25 -5.45 -14.39
C LEU A 73 14.21 -6.64 -14.58
N LYS A 74 15.35 -6.46 -15.23
CA LYS A 74 16.36 -7.53 -15.42
C LYS A 74 16.80 -8.19 -14.10
N PRO A 75 17.14 -7.44 -13.02
CA PRO A 75 17.45 -8.07 -11.73
C PRO A 75 16.27 -8.81 -11.13
N VAL A 76 15.05 -8.29 -11.34
CA VAL A 76 13.81 -8.91 -10.86
C VAL A 76 13.53 -10.22 -11.60
N ALA A 77 13.75 -10.30 -12.92
CA ALA A 77 13.64 -11.53 -13.70
C ALA A 77 14.59 -12.62 -13.19
N LYS A 78 15.84 -12.27 -12.89
CA LYS A 78 16.83 -13.17 -12.29
C LYS A 78 16.34 -13.71 -10.95
N ALA A 79 15.96 -12.84 -10.03
CA ALA A 79 15.47 -13.23 -8.70
C ALA A 79 14.15 -14.03 -8.78
N ALA A 80 13.27 -13.68 -9.71
CA ALA A 80 12.03 -14.42 -9.95
C ALA A 80 12.31 -15.84 -10.47
N SER A 81 13.30 -16.01 -11.35
CA SER A 81 13.73 -17.34 -11.84
C SER A 81 14.15 -18.25 -10.68
N GLU A 82 14.92 -17.71 -9.74
CA GLU A 82 15.36 -18.45 -8.54
C GLU A 82 14.16 -18.81 -7.63
N VAL A 83 13.25 -17.85 -7.39
CA VAL A 83 12.07 -18.04 -6.52
C VAL A 83 11.06 -19.01 -7.12
N PHE A 84 10.85 -18.96 -8.43
CA PHE A 84 9.88 -19.82 -9.13
C PHE A 84 10.45 -21.19 -9.47
N GLY A 85 11.77 -21.34 -9.44
CA GLY A 85 12.47 -22.59 -9.77
C GLY A 85 12.50 -22.90 -11.26
N GLN A 86 12.28 -21.90 -12.12
CA GLN A 86 12.33 -22.00 -13.58
C GLN A 86 12.65 -20.65 -14.22
N GLU A 87 13.15 -20.66 -15.43
CA GLU A 87 13.55 -19.46 -16.16
C GLU A 87 12.38 -18.49 -16.34
N VAL A 88 12.64 -17.21 -16.02
CA VAL A 88 11.78 -16.06 -16.33
C VAL A 88 12.48 -15.23 -17.39
N GLU A 89 12.00 -15.32 -18.61
CA GLU A 89 12.57 -14.60 -19.77
C GLU A 89 12.12 -13.14 -19.75
N LEU A 90 13.07 -12.19 -19.85
CA LEU A 90 12.76 -10.76 -19.91
C LEU A 90 12.42 -10.36 -21.36
N ILE A 91 11.23 -9.82 -21.58
CA ILE A 91 10.72 -9.33 -22.85
C ILE A 91 10.77 -7.81 -22.87
N LYS A 92 11.45 -7.21 -23.85
CA LYS A 92 11.69 -5.75 -23.89
C LYS A 92 10.53 -4.94 -24.48
N SER A 93 9.70 -5.53 -25.31
CA SER A 93 8.64 -4.84 -26.03
C SER A 93 7.33 -5.62 -25.99
N ILE A 94 6.22 -4.93 -25.89
CA ILE A 94 4.87 -5.51 -26.02
C ILE A 94 4.59 -6.02 -27.46
N GLU A 95 5.39 -5.57 -28.43
CA GLU A 95 5.32 -5.99 -29.84
C GLU A 95 6.24 -7.18 -30.15
N ASP A 96 6.90 -7.75 -29.13
CA ASP A 96 7.82 -8.85 -29.36
C ASP A 96 7.06 -10.11 -29.76
N SER A 97 7.38 -10.64 -30.93
CA SER A 97 6.74 -11.84 -31.47
C SER A 97 7.05 -13.13 -30.68
N SER A 98 8.03 -13.09 -29.79
CA SER A 98 8.36 -14.22 -28.90
C SER A 98 7.39 -14.34 -27.69
N ILE A 99 6.54 -13.35 -27.46
CA ILE A 99 5.53 -13.41 -26.38
C ILE A 99 4.66 -14.64 -26.58
N PHE A 100 4.62 -15.51 -25.56
CA PHE A 100 3.96 -16.82 -25.52
C PHE A 100 4.50 -17.85 -26.53
N HIS A 101 5.48 -17.50 -27.40
CA HIS A 101 6.08 -18.40 -28.39
C HIS A 101 7.53 -18.78 -28.07
N GLY A 102 8.15 -18.12 -27.08
CA GLY A 102 9.47 -18.47 -26.56
C GLY A 102 9.54 -19.83 -25.88
N ASN A 103 10.74 -20.25 -25.50
CA ASN A 103 10.98 -21.52 -24.82
C ASN A 103 10.55 -21.53 -23.34
N SER A 104 10.51 -20.35 -22.71
CA SER A 104 10.10 -20.22 -21.32
C SER A 104 8.59 -20.18 -21.17
N SER A 105 8.06 -20.89 -20.17
CA SER A 105 6.65 -20.85 -19.79
C SER A 105 6.30 -19.56 -19.03
N ILE A 106 7.29 -18.82 -18.51
CA ILE A 106 7.14 -17.54 -17.83
C ILE A 106 7.99 -16.50 -18.51
N GLN A 107 7.35 -15.43 -18.94
CA GLN A 107 8.00 -14.24 -19.45
C GLN A 107 7.67 -13.05 -18.55
N LEU A 108 8.57 -12.09 -18.45
CA LEU A 108 8.38 -10.82 -17.72
C LEU A 108 8.55 -9.67 -18.72
N LEU A 109 7.51 -8.88 -18.94
CA LEU A 109 7.61 -7.67 -19.72
C LEU A 109 8.49 -6.66 -18.97
N GLU A 110 9.36 -5.95 -19.69
CA GLU A 110 10.15 -4.86 -19.13
C GLU A 110 9.24 -3.82 -18.47
N ASN A 111 9.81 -3.08 -17.53
CA ASN A 111 9.09 -2.15 -16.67
C ASN A 111 7.97 -1.41 -17.41
N ILE A 112 6.73 -1.71 -17.04
CA ILE A 112 5.54 -1.14 -17.70
C ILE A 112 5.53 0.39 -17.70
N ARG A 113 6.26 1.01 -16.77
CA ARG A 113 6.38 2.47 -16.67
C ARG A 113 7.32 3.09 -17.73
N PHE A 114 8.00 2.30 -18.53
CA PHE A 114 8.70 2.78 -19.73
C PHE A 114 7.76 2.96 -20.93
N PHE A 115 6.57 2.38 -20.88
CA PHE A 115 5.65 2.41 -22.02
C PHE A 115 4.77 3.66 -21.97
N ASP A 116 4.71 4.37 -23.09
CA ASP A 116 3.85 5.54 -23.25
C ASP A 116 2.39 5.18 -23.01
N GLY A 117 1.72 5.98 -22.19
CA GLY A 117 0.31 5.80 -21.86
C GLY A 117 0.02 4.99 -20.60
N GLU A 118 1.03 4.40 -19.95
CA GLU A 118 0.84 3.71 -18.67
C GLU A 118 0.28 4.67 -17.62
N LYS A 119 0.99 5.78 -17.41
CA LYS A 119 0.64 6.77 -16.39
C LYS A 119 -0.61 7.57 -16.74
N ALA A 120 -0.81 7.82 -18.02
CA ALA A 120 -1.98 8.52 -18.54
C ALA A 120 -3.22 7.63 -18.65
N ASN A 121 -3.12 6.34 -18.34
CA ASN A 121 -4.20 5.37 -18.43
C ASN A 121 -4.84 5.31 -19.82
N THR A 122 -4.01 5.31 -20.87
CA THR A 122 -4.53 5.37 -22.22
C THR A 122 -5.26 4.08 -22.61
N LYS A 123 -6.29 4.25 -23.45
CA LYS A 123 -7.06 3.14 -23.98
C LYS A 123 -6.18 2.22 -24.86
N GLU A 124 -5.30 2.82 -25.64
CA GLU A 124 -4.44 2.11 -26.61
C GLU A 124 -3.54 1.10 -25.92
N LEU A 125 -2.82 1.51 -24.86
CA LEU A 125 -1.98 0.60 -24.08
C LEU A 125 -2.82 -0.39 -23.27
N GLY A 126 -3.94 0.08 -22.71
CA GLY A 126 -4.87 -0.76 -21.97
C GLY A 126 -5.45 -1.90 -22.79
N ASP A 127 -5.96 -1.59 -23.98
CA ASP A 127 -6.51 -2.58 -24.91
C ASP A 127 -5.44 -3.59 -25.38
N LYS A 128 -4.23 -3.08 -25.71
CA LYS A 128 -3.12 -3.93 -26.08
C LYS A 128 -2.74 -4.93 -25.00
N LEU A 129 -2.51 -4.45 -23.77
CA LEU A 129 -2.17 -5.31 -22.63
C LEU A 129 -3.31 -6.28 -22.28
N GLY A 130 -4.54 -5.76 -22.25
CA GLY A 130 -5.72 -6.53 -21.87
C GLY A 130 -6.03 -7.70 -22.81
N ASN A 131 -5.67 -7.55 -24.10
CA ASN A 131 -5.97 -8.53 -25.16
C ASN A 131 -4.73 -9.20 -25.75
N LEU A 132 -3.56 -9.03 -25.14
CA LEU A 132 -2.32 -9.66 -25.57
C LEU A 132 -2.34 -11.18 -25.38
N GLY A 133 -3.09 -11.66 -24.37
CA GLY A 133 -3.32 -13.07 -24.10
C GLY A 133 -4.81 -13.43 -24.10
N ASP A 134 -5.09 -14.65 -23.73
CA ASP A 134 -6.48 -15.15 -23.61
C ASP A 134 -7.21 -14.60 -22.36
N LEU A 135 -6.45 -14.19 -21.34
CA LEU A 135 -6.99 -13.74 -20.05
C LEU A 135 -6.06 -12.73 -19.40
N TYR A 136 -6.61 -11.61 -18.98
CA TYR A 136 -5.90 -10.63 -18.16
C TYR A 136 -6.17 -10.92 -16.66
N VAL A 137 -5.11 -11.15 -15.89
CA VAL A 137 -5.20 -11.44 -14.45
C VAL A 137 -4.62 -10.27 -13.66
N PHE A 138 -5.44 -9.64 -12.83
CA PHE A 138 -4.97 -8.59 -11.95
C PHE A 138 -4.66 -9.16 -10.55
N ASP A 139 -3.39 -9.09 -10.15
CA ASP A 139 -2.88 -9.70 -8.91
C ASP A 139 -1.94 -8.75 -8.14
N ALA A 140 -2.29 -7.49 -8.08
CA ALA A 140 -1.46 -6.42 -7.52
C ALA A 140 -2.29 -5.44 -6.67
N PHE A 141 -2.84 -5.90 -5.55
CA PHE A 141 -3.70 -5.10 -4.66
C PHE A 141 -3.07 -3.76 -4.25
N GLY A 142 -1.78 -3.75 -3.93
CA GLY A 142 -1.05 -2.54 -3.54
C GLY A 142 -1.05 -1.42 -4.59
N THR A 143 -1.38 -1.74 -5.85
CA THR A 143 -1.50 -0.78 -6.96
C THR A 143 -2.94 -0.51 -7.39
N SER A 144 -3.93 -1.16 -6.81
CA SER A 144 -5.34 -1.10 -7.21
C SER A 144 -5.97 0.29 -7.10
N HIS A 145 -5.38 1.17 -6.28
CA HIS A 145 -5.79 2.56 -6.12
C HIS A 145 -5.29 3.48 -7.25
N ARG A 146 -4.48 2.99 -8.17
CA ARG A 146 -3.90 3.77 -9.26
C ARG A 146 -4.69 3.56 -10.54
N GLU A 147 -5.15 4.64 -11.14
CA GLU A 147 -5.80 4.65 -12.44
C GLU A 147 -4.73 4.75 -13.53
N GLN A 148 -4.11 3.60 -13.88
CA GLN A 148 -3.05 3.47 -14.88
C GLN A 148 -3.42 2.40 -15.90
N ALA A 149 -2.79 2.38 -17.10
CA ALA A 149 -3.17 1.45 -18.15
C ALA A 149 -3.14 -0.01 -17.71
N SER A 150 -2.07 -0.44 -17.02
CA SER A 150 -1.93 -1.83 -16.55
C SER A 150 -2.77 -2.19 -15.32
N THR A 151 -3.36 -1.21 -14.62
CA THR A 151 -4.16 -1.44 -13.40
C THR A 151 -5.63 -1.11 -13.58
N HIS A 152 -6.00 -0.40 -14.65
CA HIS A 152 -7.36 0.05 -14.91
C HIS A 152 -7.80 -0.25 -16.34
N SER A 153 -7.25 0.45 -17.36
CA SER A 153 -7.71 0.31 -18.75
C SER A 153 -7.55 -1.12 -19.27
N SER A 154 -6.47 -1.83 -18.91
CA SER A 154 -6.30 -3.24 -19.33
C SER A 154 -7.42 -4.15 -18.81
N ILE A 155 -7.96 -3.87 -17.61
CA ILE A 155 -9.08 -4.65 -17.06
C ILE A 155 -10.37 -4.31 -17.81
N ILE A 156 -10.59 -3.03 -18.12
CA ILE A 156 -11.81 -2.55 -18.78
C ILE A 156 -11.92 -3.04 -20.22
N TYR A 157 -10.80 -3.01 -20.95
CA TYR A 157 -10.77 -3.33 -22.38
C TYR A 157 -10.41 -4.79 -22.68
N ALA A 158 -10.01 -5.59 -21.67
CA ALA A 158 -9.78 -7.02 -21.86
C ALA A 158 -11.05 -7.75 -22.27
N ASN A 159 -10.94 -8.67 -23.25
CA ASN A 159 -12.02 -9.60 -23.58
C ASN A 159 -12.41 -10.49 -22.42
N ALA A 160 -11.46 -10.82 -21.56
CA ALA A 160 -11.67 -11.56 -20.31
C ALA A 160 -10.65 -11.06 -19.24
N ALA A 161 -11.15 -10.77 -18.05
CA ALA A 161 -10.31 -10.39 -16.92
C ALA A 161 -10.79 -11.04 -15.62
N CYS A 162 -9.84 -11.34 -14.72
CA CYS A 162 -10.14 -11.88 -13.40
C CYS A 162 -9.12 -11.42 -12.36
N SER A 163 -9.42 -11.67 -11.06
CA SER A 163 -8.44 -11.52 -9.97
C SER A 163 -7.51 -12.71 -9.89
N GLY A 164 -6.23 -12.46 -9.56
CA GLY A 164 -5.30 -13.50 -9.16
C GLY A 164 -5.55 -13.99 -7.73
N ILE A 165 -4.85 -15.05 -7.33
CA ILE A 165 -5.05 -15.73 -6.04
C ILE A 165 -4.58 -14.85 -4.87
N LEU A 166 -3.46 -14.12 -5.03
CA LEU A 166 -2.99 -13.19 -4.01
C LEU A 166 -4.03 -12.11 -3.74
N LEU A 167 -4.54 -11.46 -4.80
CA LEU A 167 -5.59 -10.45 -4.70
C LEU A 167 -6.86 -11.02 -4.03
N GLU A 168 -7.26 -12.24 -4.37
CA GLU A 168 -8.40 -12.90 -3.73
C GLU A 168 -8.18 -13.09 -2.23
N GLN A 169 -6.99 -13.53 -1.82
CA GLN A 169 -6.62 -13.71 -0.42
C GLN A 169 -6.65 -12.38 0.33
N GLU A 170 -6.02 -11.34 -0.20
CA GLU A 170 -5.98 -10.01 0.39
C GLU A 170 -7.39 -9.42 0.55
N ILE A 171 -8.23 -9.49 -0.48
CA ILE A 171 -9.63 -9.05 -0.42
C ILE A 171 -10.43 -9.87 0.60
N ASN A 172 -10.26 -11.19 0.65
CA ASN A 172 -10.97 -12.04 1.60
C ASN A 172 -10.59 -11.72 3.04
N VAL A 173 -9.28 -11.49 3.32
CA VAL A 173 -8.80 -11.09 4.65
C VAL A 173 -9.41 -9.75 5.04
N LEU A 174 -9.32 -8.74 4.15
CA LEU A 174 -9.89 -7.42 4.41
C LEU A 174 -11.41 -7.47 4.57
N THR A 175 -12.11 -8.24 3.75
CA THR A 175 -13.57 -8.38 3.82
C THR A 175 -14.00 -9.06 5.14
N LYS A 176 -13.32 -10.11 5.55
CA LYS A 176 -13.56 -10.77 6.85
C LYS A 176 -13.32 -9.80 8.01
N ALA A 177 -12.22 -9.06 7.94
CA ALA A 177 -11.86 -8.07 8.94
C ALA A 177 -12.88 -6.93 9.04
N LEU A 178 -13.38 -6.44 7.91
CA LEU A 178 -14.35 -5.34 7.86
C LEU A 178 -15.79 -5.79 8.16
N ASN A 179 -16.15 -7.03 7.83
CA ASN A 179 -17.51 -7.54 8.04
C ASN A 179 -17.69 -8.28 9.37
N ASN A 180 -16.63 -8.89 9.91
CA ASN A 180 -16.65 -9.63 11.17
C ASN A 180 -15.86 -8.89 12.26
N THR A 181 -15.87 -7.57 12.26
CA THR A 181 -15.21 -6.79 13.31
C THR A 181 -15.78 -7.16 14.67
N GLN A 182 -14.97 -7.83 15.48
CA GLN A 182 -15.29 -8.02 16.88
C GLN A 182 -15.01 -6.70 17.62
N LYS A 183 -15.95 -6.32 18.47
CA LYS A 183 -15.83 -5.11 19.29
C LYS A 183 -15.08 -5.38 20.59
N PRO A 184 -14.33 -4.42 21.12
CA PRO A 184 -14.08 -3.07 20.58
C PRO A 184 -13.24 -3.08 19.29
N TYR A 185 -13.67 -2.28 18.28
CA TYR A 185 -12.95 -2.09 17.03
C TYR A 185 -12.26 -0.74 17.04
N THR A 186 -10.94 -0.76 16.94
CA THR A 186 -10.10 0.46 16.87
C THR A 186 -9.47 0.58 15.49
N ALA A 187 -9.59 1.76 14.90
CA ALA A 187 -8.87 2.13 13.69
C ALA A 187 -7.81 3.17 14.01
N ILE A 188 -6.63 2.98 13.43
CA ILE A 188 -5.49 3.89 13.53
C ILE A 188 -5.20 4.41 12.12
N ILE A 189 -5.32 5.72 11.92
CA ILE A 189 -5.23 6.35 10.60
C ILE A 189 -4.21 7.48 10.67
N GLY A 190 -3.03 7.21 10.16
CA GLY A 190 -1.95 8.19 10.01
C GLY A 190 -1.76 8.62 8.56
N GLY A 191 -0.92 9.63 8.34
CA GLY A 191 -0.55 10.12 7.03
C GLY A 191 -0.56 11.64 6.93
N ALA A 192 -0.15 12.17 5.76
CA ALA A 192 0.06 13.61 5.59
C ALA A 192 -1.24 14.42 5.44
N LYS A 193 -2.27 13.88 4.75
CA LYS A 193 -3.46 14.63 4.34
C LYS A 193 -4.77 13.89 4.60
N VAL A 194 -5.75 14.60 5.20
CA VAL A 194 -7.11 14.11 5.44
C VAL A 194 -7.82 13.78 4.12
N SER A 195 -7.69 14.64 3.11
CA SER A 195 -8.38 14.47 1.82
C SER A 195 -8.05 13.14 1.14
N THR A 196 -6.81 12.66 1.28
CA THR A 196 -6.38 11.39 0.68
C THR A 196 -7.00 10.16 1.34
N LYS A 197 -7.47 10.30 2.58
CA LYS A 197 -8.06 9.21 3.39
C LYS A 197 -9.49 9.53 3.86
N LEU A 198 -10.10 10.59 3.33
CA LEU A 198 -11.39 11.10 3.82
C LEU A 198 -12.51 10.05 3.78
N GLU A 199 -12.66 9.37 2.66
CA GLU A 199 -13.69 8.32 2.52
C GLU A 199 -13.41 7.13 3.44
N LEU A 200 -12.13 6.78 3.62
CA LEU A 200 -11.72 5.76 4.58
C LEU A 200 -12.09 6.17 6.00
N ILE A 201 -11.76 7.42 6.40
CA ILE A 201 -12.06 7.94 7.74
C ILE A 201 -13.58 7.98 7.99
N LYS A 202 -14.38 8.47 7.04
CA LYS A 202 -15.83 8.50 7.14
C LYS A 202 -16.43 7.10 7.31
N ASN A 203 -16.02 6.15 6.46
CA ASN A 203 -16.52 4.78 6.50
C ASN A 203 -16.12 4.07 7.80
N ILE A 204 -14.90 4.23 8.24
CA ILE A 204 -14.39 3.63 9.47
C ILE A 204 -15.05 4.28 10.70
N ASN A 205 -15.18 5.61 10.73
CA ASN A 205 -15.82 6.31 11.85
C ASN A 205 -17.27 5.88 12.08
N SER A 206 -17.96 5.37 11.06
CA SER A 206 -19.29 4.79 11.21
C SER A 206 -19.28 3.43 11.90
N LYS A 207 -18.21 2.64 11.77
CA LYS A 207 -18.11 1.24 12.22
C LYS A 207 -17.24 1.05 13.46
N ALA A 208 -16.14 1.78 13.56
CA ALA A 208 -15.20 1.68 14.67
C ALA A 208 -15.78 2.25 15.96
N ASP A 209 -15.31 1.75 17.09
CA ASP A 209 -15.61 2.30 18.41
C ASP A 209 -14.61 3.41 18.75
N HIS A 210 -13.36 3.30 18.26
CA HIS A 210 -12.30 4.29 18.43
C HIS A 210 -11.55 4.53 17.11
N VAL A 211 -11.22 5.79 16.84
CA VAL A 211 -10.39 6.21 15.69
C VAL A 211 -9.22 7.03 16.22
N ILE A 212 -8.02 6.44 16.20
CA ILE A 212 -6.78 7.12 16.56
C ILE A 212 -6.21 7.75 15.29
N VAL A 213 -5.90 9.03 15.35
CA VAL A 213 -5.35 9.77 14.20
C VAL A 213 -3.87 10.08 14.41
N GLY A 214 -3.08 10.08 13.31
CA GLY A 214 -1.63 10.32 13.32
C GLY A 214 -1.15 11.20 12.17
N GLY A 215 0.08 11.71 12.28
CA GLY A 215 0.74 12.53 11.25
C GLY A 215 0.02 13.85 10.98
N GLY A 216 0.12 14.36 9.76
CA GLY A 216 -0.57 15.58 9.33
C GLY A 216 -2.10 15.49 9.40
N ILE A 217 -2.65 14.28 9.36
CA ILE A 217 -4.08 14.04 9.62
C ILE A 217 -4.39 14.47 11.06
N ALA A 218 -3.62 14.00 12.06
CA ALA A 218 -3.83 14.39 13.46
C ALA A 218 -3.69 15.90 13.65
N ASN A 219 -2.70 16.54 13.00
CA ASN A 219 -2.51 17.99 13.09
C ASN A 219 -3.76 18.76 12.60
N THR A 220 -4.38 18.30 11.50
CA THR A 220 -5.64 18.88 11.00
C THR A 220 -6.78 18.69 12.00
N PHE A 221 -6.87 17.53 12.67
CA PHE A 221 -7.87 17.29 13.71
C PHE A 221 -7.59 18.08 15.00
N ILE A 222 -6.33 18.29 15.39
CA ILE A 222 -5.92 19.13 16.52
C ILE A 222 -6.34 20.58 16.25
N LYS A 223 -6.10 21.09 15.02
CA LYS A 223 -6.58 22.42 14.61
C LYS A 223 -8.10 22.51 14.64
N ALA A 224 -8.80 21.48 14.17
CA ALA A 224 -10.27 21.41 14.19
C ALA A 224 -10.84 21.39 15.63
N ALA A 225 -10.08 20.88 16.61
CA ALA A 225 -10.42 20.93 18.02
C ALA A 225 -10.19 22.31 18.64
N GLY A 226 -9.60 23.27 17.91
CA GLY A 226 -9.36 24.64 18.36
C GLY A 226 -8.00 24.90 18.98
N TYR A 227 -7.06 23.96 18.87
CA TYR A 227 -5.69 24.15 19.37
C TYR A 227 -4.78 24.79 18.32
N GLU A 228 -3.75 25.49 18.78
CA GLU A 228 -2.67 25.95 17.93
C GLU A 228 -1.80 24.77 17.47
N VAL A 229 -1.36 24.81 16.20
CA VAL A 229 -0.54 23.78 15.60
C VAL A 229 0.75 24.35 15.00
N GLY A 230 1.01 25.64 15.20
CA GLY A 230 2.19 26.34 14.72
C GLY A 230 2.40 26.22 13.21
N GLN A 231 3.59 25.82 12.80
CA GLN A 231 3.98 25.60 11.39
C GLN A 231 3.72 24.16 10.91
N SER A 232 2.91 23.39 11.66
CA SER A 232 2.64 22.00 11.35
C SER A 232 1.92 21.84 9.99
N LEU A 233 2.20 20.73 9.31
CA LEU A 233 1.45 20.35 8.12
C LEU A 233 -0.02 20.12 8.49
N ILE A 234 -0.91 20.93 7.92
CA ILE A 234 -2.37 20.81 8.02
C ILE A 234 -3.01 20.90 6.64
N GLU A 235 -4.25 20.53 6.56
CA GLU A 235 -5.07 20.69 5.37
C GLU A 235 -6.28 21.58 5.71
N GLU A 236 -6.11 22.90 5.51
CA GLU A 236 -7.06 23.93 5.96
C GLU A 236 -8.49 23.68 5.43
N SER A 237 -8.60 23.26 4.17
CA SER A 237 -9.90 22.95 3.55
C SER A 237 -10.64 21.77 4.22
N MET A 238 -9.94 20.96 5.00
CA MET A 238 -10.48 19.78 5.68
C MET A 238 -10.81 20.02 7.16
N VAL A 239 -10.48 21.19 7.72
CA VAL A 239 -10.69 21.48 9.15
C VAL A 239 -12.18 21.39 9.54
N ALA A 240 -13.08 21.92 8.72
CA ALA A 240 -14.53 21.84 8.98
C ALA A 240 -15.03 20.37 9.02
N ILE A 241 -14.58 19.55 8.07
CA ILE A 241 -14.93 18.13 8.00
C ILE A 241 -14.32 17.36 9.19
N ALA A 242 -13.07 17.67 9.55
CA ALA A 242 -12.44 17.09 10.73
C ALA A 242 -13.22 17.42 12.01
N LYS A 243 -13.75 18.65 12.12
CA LYS A 243 -14.62 19.05 13.23
C LYS A 243 -15.89 18.22 13.32
N GLU A 244 -16.57 18.02 12.19
CA GLU A 244 -17.77 17.16 12.13
C GLU A 244 -17.48 15.72 12.56
N LEU A 245 -16.30 15.20 12.23
CA LEU A 245 -15.89 13.85 12.62
C LEU A 245 -15.52 13.77 14.11
N LEU A 246 -14.89 14.80 14.68
CA LEU A 246 -14.61 14.93 16.11
C LEU A 246 -15.90 14.95 16.93
N ASP A 247 -16.92 15.71 16.49
CA ASP A 247 -18.18 15.87 17.21
C ASP A 247 -18.99 14.57 17.30
N LYS A 248 -18.65 13.55 16.52
CA LYS A 248 -19.17 12.17 16.66
C LYS A 248 -18.58 11.41 17.85
N GLY A 249 -17.56 11.95 18.50
CA GLY A 249 -17.02 11.46 19.77
C GLY A 249 -16.16 10.19 19.71
N LYS A 250 -15.79 9.71 18.51
CA LYS A 250 -14.99 8.48 18.35
C LYS A 250 -13.51 8.73 18.05
N VAL A 251 -13.17 9.94 17.61
CA VAL A 251 -11.79 10.32 17.27
C VAL A 251 -11.03 10.60 18.56
N ILE A 252 -9.88 9.94 18.70
CA ILE A 252 -8.95 10.08 19.83
C ILE A 252 -7.77 10.92 19.35
N LEU A 253 -7.63 12.11 19.92
CA LEU A 253 -6.48 12.98 19.73
C LEU A 253 -5.33 12.57 20.67
N PRO A 254 -4.07 12.81 20.29
CA PRO A 254 -2.94 12.67 21.20
C PRO A 254 -3.06 13.69 22.35
N GLU A 255 -2.53 13.35 23.51
CA GLU A 255 -2.41 14.28 24.63
C GLU A 255 -1.11 15.08 24.56
N LYS A 256 -0.06 14.44 24.04
CA LYS A 256 1.27 15.01 23.89
C LYS A 256 1.83 14.74 22.50
N VAL A 257 2.68 15.65 22.06
CA VAL A 257 3.33 15.65 20.78
C VAL A 257 4.82 15.95 20.89
N ILE A 258 5.62 15.55 19.91
CA ILE A 258 6.99 16.01 19.74
C ILE A 258 6.97 17.09 18.68
N THR A 259 7.51 18.24 19.04
CA THR A 259 7.61 19.41 18.16
C THR A 259 9.07 19.72 17.84
N SER A 260 9.29 20.38 16.72
CA SER A 260 10.58 20.93 16.31
C SER A 260 10.38 22.14 15.40
N GLU A 261 11.38 23.03 15.30
CA GLU A 261 11.38 24.15 14.34
C GLU A 261 11.67 23.68 12.90
N THR A 262 12.34 22.53 12.73
CA THR A 262 12.67 21.96 11.41
C THR A 262 12.49 20.44 11.36
N PHE A 263 12.37 19.88 10.17
CA PHE A 263 12.29 18.41 9.97
C PHE A 263 13.58 17.68 10.37
N GLU A 264 14.71 18.36 10.39
CA GLU A 264 16.00 17.81 10.80
C GLU A 264 16.15 17.72 12.32
N GLY A 265 15.25 18.35 13.10
CA GLY A 265 15.23 18.24 14.54
C GLY A 265 15.93 19.39 15.27
N LYS A 266 15.67 20.65 14.87
CA LYS A 266 16.11 21.82 15.62
C LYS A 266 15.14 22.17 16.74
N ASN A 267 15.64 22.34 17.95
CA ASN A 267 14.85 22.70 19.15
C ASN A 267 13.68 21.73 19.41
N ILE A 268 14.00 20.44 19.50
CA ILE A 268 13.01 19.38 19.77
C ILE A 268 12.44 19.53 21.18
N SER A 269 11.12 19.47 21.30
CA SER A 269 10.42 19.58 22.59
C SER A 269 9.24 18.62 22.66
N GLU A 270 8.98 18.07 23.84
CA GLU A 270 7.71 17.39 24.16
C GLU A 270 6.73 18.46 24.64
N ARG A 271 5.53 18.50 24.05
CA ARG A 271 4.47 19.47 24.34
C ARG A 271 3.14 18.77 24.61
N GLY A 272 2.31 19.36 25.49
CA GLY A 272 0.87 19.14 25.43
C GLY A 272 0.30 19.72 24.15
N ILE A 273 -0.78 19.14 23.62
CA ILE A 273 -1.39 19.66 22.38
C ILE A 273 -1.91 21.11 22.53
N SER A 274 -2.13 21.58 23.75
CA SER A 274 -2.50 22.97 24.06
C SER A 274 -1.33 23.95 24.08
N ASP A 275 -0.09 23.46 24.06
CA ASP A 275 1.11 24.24 24.37
C ASP A 275 2.10 24.32 23.17
N VAL A 276 1.62 23.99 21.98
CA VAL A 276 2.42 24.04 20.74
C VAL A 276 2.74 25.48 20.38
N GLY A 277 4.03 25.78 20.20
CA GLY A 277 4.49 27.11 19.85
C GLY A 277 4.23 27.49 18.38
N ILE A 278 4.05 28.80 18.13
CA ILE A 278 3.74 29.31 16.77
C ILE A 278 4.81 29.02 15.72
N ASN A 279 6.07 28.84 16.14
CA ASN A 279 7.20 28.53 15.26
C ASN A 279 7.56 27.03 15.27
N GLU A 280 6.80 26.20 15.96
CA GLU A 280 7.03 24.77 16.07
C GLU A 280 6.17 24.00 15.06
N MET A 281 6.67 22.85 14.62
CA MET A 281 5.92 21.85 13.85
C MET A 281 5.71 20.60 14.70
N ILE A 282 4.50 20.07 14.72
CA ILE A 282 4.21 18.75 15.28
C ILE A 282 4.72 17.70 14.31
N LEU A 283 5.69 16.89 14.72
CA LEU A 283 6.34 15.87 13.88
C LEU A 283 6.17 14.45 14.40
N ASP A 284 5.73 14.27 15.67
CA ASP A 284 5.32 12.97 16.19
C ASP A 284 4.19 13.13 17.23
N GLN A 285 3.32 12.14 17.34
CA GLN A 285 2.27 12.06 18.34
C GLN A 285 2.58 10.93 19.31
N LEU A 286 2.64 11.24 20.62
CA LEU A 286 2.96 10.27 21.65
C LEU A 286 1.76 9.41 22.03
N VAL A 287 2.04 8.16 22.36
CA VAL A 287 1.03 7.20 22.81
C VAL A 287 0.76 7.41 24.30
N SER A 288 -0.44 7.91 24.63
CA SER A 288 -0.87 8.04 26.04
C SER A 288 -1.31 6.69 26.62
N GLU A 289 -1.37 6.57 27.95
CA GLU A 289 -1.89 5.36 28.60
C GLU A 289 -3.30 5.03 28.12
N LYS A 290 -4.13 6.04 27.90
CA LYS A 290 -5.47 5.87 27.30
C LYS A 290 -5.43 5.19 25.93
N ILE A 291 -4.49 5.58 25.06
CA ILE A 291 -4.33 4.97 23.74
C ILE A 291 -3.85 3.52 23.89
N LYS A 292 -2.92 3.24 24.82
CA LYS A 292 -2.44 1.87 25.11
C LYS A 292 -3.60 0.98 25.57
N ASP A 293 -4.40 1.44 26.52
CA ASP A 293 -5.56 0.70 27.04
C ASP A 293 -6.57 0.39 25.91
N ILE A 294 -6.84 1.36 25.03
CA ILE A 294 -7.73 1.18 23.88
C ILE A 294 -7.16 0.11 22.93
N VAL A 295 -5.87 0.18 22.60
CA VAL A 295 -5.22 -0.76 21.68
C VAL A 295 -5.21 -2.18 22.27
N LEU A 296 -4.80 -2.33 23.54
CA LEU A 296 -4.74 -3.63 24.22
C LEU A 296 -6.14 -4.24 24.46
N GLY A 297 -7.15 -3.41 24.72
CA GLY A 297 -8.53 -3.84 24.90
C GLY A 297 -9.27 -4.16 23.60
N SER A 298 -8.71 -3.82 22.44
CA SER A 298 -9.35 -4.01 21.14
C SER A 298 -9.42 -5.47 20.73
N LYS A 299 -10.54 -5.88 20.13
CA LYS A 299 -10.71 -7.20 19.50
C LYS A 299 -10.38 -7.16 18.00
N THR A 300 -10.54 -5.98 17.40
CA THR A 300 -10.14 -5.71 16.01
C THR A 300 -9.34 -4.42 15.95
N ILE A 301 -8.19 -4.44 15.28
CA ILE A 301 -7.35 -3.27 15.05
C ILE A 301 -7.10 -3.14 13.55
N LEU A 302 -7.43 -1.98 12.98
CA LEU A 302 -7.02 -1.59 11.63
C LEU A 302 -5.96 -0.51 11.74
N TRP A 303 -4.78 -0.77 11.22
CA TRP A 303 -3.67 0.19 11.23
C TRP A 303 -3.28 0.61 9.81
N ASN A 304 -3.42 1.90 9.51
CA ASN A 304 -3.10 2.49 8.23
C ASN A 304 -2.40 3.85 8.37
N GLY A 305 -1.09 3.82 8.48
CA GLY A 305 -0.20 4.98 8.55
C GLY A 305 0.40 5.24 9.92
N PRO A 306 1.61 5.83 9.96
CA PRO A 306 2.37 6.13 11.18
C PRO A 306 1.76 7.30 11.95
N LEU A 307 2.20 7.47 13.22
CA LEU A 307 1.81 8.60 14.05
C LEU A 307 2.65 9.85 13.79
N GLY A 308 3.89 9.69 13.33
CA GLY A 308 4.83 10.78 13.09
C GLY A 308 5.71 10.55 11.88
N VAL A 309 6.75 11.38 11.74
CA VAL A 309 7.80 11.28 10.71
C VAL A 309 8.81 10.22 11.15
N PHE A 310 8.36 8.96 11.20
CA PHE A 310 9.08 7.83 11.82
C PHE A 310 10.38 7.44 11.10
N GLU A 311 10.58 7.92 9.88
CA GLU A 311 11.84 7.77 9.14
C GLU A 311 12.99 8.51 9.81
N ASN A 312 12.69 9.61 10.51
CA ASN A 312 13.61 10.35 11.36
C ASN A 312 13.50 9.83 12.80
N ASP A 313 14.61 9.33 13.35
CA ASP A 313 14.64 8.73 14.69
C ASP A 313 14.21 9.69 15.81
N TYR A 314 14.36 11.00 15.61
CA TYR A 314 13.86 12.01 16.56
C TYR A 314 12.33 12.04 16.67
N PHE A 315 11.61 11.60 15.65
CA PHE A 315 10.14 11.68 15.54
C PHE A 315 9.48 10.31 15.33
N SER A 316 10.16 9.26 15.77
CA SER A 316 9.73 7.88 15.57
C SER A 316 9.08 7.24 16.81
N LYS A 317 9.19 7.89 17.97
CA LYS A 317 8.82 7.33 19.28
C LYS A 317 7.34 6.91 19.35
N GLY A 318 6.43 7.75 18.89
CA GLY A 318 5.01 7.44 18.92
C GLY A 318 4.66 6.25 18.04
N THR A 319 5.23 6.19 16.82
CA THR A 319 5.03 5.05 15.91
C THR A 319 5.64 3.78 16.46
N GLU A 320 6.83 3.84 17.06
CA GLU A 320 7.48 2.70 17.71
C GLU A 320 6.66 2.14 18.88
N GLU A 321 6.23 3.01 19.81
CA GLU A 321 5.40 2.62 20.96
C GLU A 321 4.08 1.99 20.49
N LEU A 322 3.38 2.63 19.55
CA LEU A 322 2.14 2.11 18.98
C LEU A 322 2.33 0.72 18.37
N SER A 323 3.40 0.55 17.58
CA SER A 323 3.74 -0.73 16.93
C SER A 323 3.87 -1.85 17.96
N LYS A 324 4.60 -1.57 19.05
CA LYS A 324 4.83 -2.52 20.15
C LYS A 324 3.53 -2.84 20.90
N GLU A 325 2.66 -1.86 21.12
CA GLU A 325 1.37 -2.10 21.78
C GLU A 325 0.41 -2.92 20.90
N ILE A 326 0.39 -2.67 19.59
CA ILE A 326 -0.37 -3.50 18.65
C ILE A 326 0.13 -4.95 18.66
N ALA A 327 1.45 -5.15 18.66
CA ALA A 327 2.06 -6.48 18.70
C ALA A 327 1.76 -7.26 20.00
N LYS A 328 1.55 -6.56 21.13
CA LYS A 328 1.13 -7.16 22.42
C LYS A 328 -0.37 -7.47 22.48
N SER A 329 -1.18 -6.82 21.65
CA SER A 329 -2.63 -7.00 21.66
C SER A 329 -3.02 -8.41 21.22
N ASN A 330 -4.00 -9.01 21.91
CA ASN A 330 -4.62 -10.27 21.51
C ASN A 330 -5.72 -10.09 20.45
N GLY A 331 -5.99 -8.86 20.03
CA GLY A 331 -6.96 -8.53 18.98
C GLY A 331 -6.45 -8.93 17.60
N PHE A 332 -7.40 -9.21 16.71
CA PHE A 332 -7.07 -9.40 15.30
C PHE A 332 -6.63 -8.06 14.68
N SER A 333 -5.36 -7.96 14.28
CA SER A 333 -4.79 -6.74 13.71
C SER A 333 -4.57 -6.86 12.21
N ILE A 334 -4.89 -5.78 11.48
CA ILE A 334 -4.67 -5.63 10.05
C ILE A 334 -3.85 -4.38 9.84
N ALA A 335 -2.73 -4.53 9.17
CA ALA A 335 -1.88 -3.41 8.77
C ALA A 335 -1.96 -3.21 7.24
N GLY A 336 -2.14 -1.97 6.80
CA GLY A 336 -2.20 -1.62 5.40
C GLY A 336 -1.45 -0.34 5.06
N GLY A 337 -0.87 -0.30 3.84
CA GLY A 337 -0.07 0.82 3.34
C GLY A 337 1.43 0.63 3.53
N GLY A 338 2.20 1.12 2.55
CA GLY A 338 3.65 0.94 2.51
C GLY A 338 4.38 1.52 3.74
N GLU A 339 3.96 2.70 4.21
CA GLU A 339 4.53 3.34 5.40
C GLU A 339 4.26 2.50 6.67
N THR A 340 3.07 1.90 6.80
CA THR A 340 2.74 1.02 7.93
C THR A 340 3.61 -0.23 7.93
N LEU A 341 3.78 -0.87 6.78
CA LEU A 341 4.64 -2.05 6.65
C LEU A 341 6.11 -1.71 6.93
N SER A 342 6.58 -0.54 6.50
CA SER A 342 7.92 -0.05 6.82
C SER A 342 8.10 0.18 8.32
N ALA A 343 7.10 0.72 9.00
CA ALA A 343 7.12 0.89 10.46
C ALA A 343 7.16 -0.47 11.18
N ILE A 344 6.35 -1.44 10.75
CA ILE A 344 6.37 -2.81 11.27
C ILE A 344 7.76 -3.42 11.15
N ASN A 345 8.35 -3.36 9.96
CA ASN A 345 9.69 -3.89 9.71
C ASN A 345 10.78 -3.16 10.52
N LYS A 346 10.60 -1.87 10.82
CA LYS A 346 11.57 -1.10 11.62
C LYS A 346 11.48 -1.44 13.11
N PHE A 347 10.29 -1.71 13.67
CA PHE A 347 10.09 -1.71 15.14
C PHE A 347 9.63 -3.04 15.76
N ILE A 348 9.16 -4.01 14.97
CA ILE A 348 8.57 -5.26 15.48
C ILE A 348 9.39 -6.52 15.12
N ASN A 349 10.54 -6.42 14.53
CA ASN A 349 11.40 -7.58 14.21
C ASN A 349 11.86 -8.33 15.45
#